data_5c3bc0bca91490b1a407cedc01cf6178
#
_entry.id   5c3bc0bca91490b1a407cedc01cf6178
#
_cell.length_a   1.000
_cell.length_b   1.000
_cell.length_c   1.000
_cell.angle_alpha   90.00
_cell.angle_beta   90.00
_cell.angle_gamma   90.00
#
_symmetry.space_group_name_H-M   'P 1'
#
loop_
_entity.id
_entity.type
_entity.pdbx_description
1 polymer ?
#
loop_
_entity_poly.entity_id
_entity_poly.type
_entity_poly.pdbx_seq_one_letter_code
_entity_poly.pdbx_strand_id
1 'polypeptide(L)'
;MSDKTSYTPPKIWEWDKESGGRFASMNRPTAGATHDQELPEGKHDLQLYSLGTPNGAKVTILLEELVELGFSEAEYDAWPINIGENQQFGSGFVSINPNSKIPALLDKSSNPAIRVFESGAILVHLAEKFQKFLPTDPSDRAECMSWLFWQMGSAPYLGGGFGHFYAYAPEKIEYAINRFTLEIKRQLDVLDQCLGERQFLCGNDYTIADMAVFPWYGALATENMYGGGEFIQAETYHNVIRWANEINARPPVERGR
;
A
#
# COMPACT_ATOMS: atom_id res chain seq x y z
N MET A 1 35.44 18.30 10.67
CA MET A 1 34.61 17.36 11.46
C MET A 1 33.51 18.20 12.06
N SER A 2 32.30 18.16 11.51
CA SER A 2 31.17 18.89 12.09
C SER A 2 30.77 18.17 13.38
N ASP A 3 30.73 18.95 14.45
CA ASP A 3 30.22 18.51 15.75
C ASP A 3 28.79 17.96 15.55
N LYS A 4 28.62 16.65 15.50
CA LYS A 4 27.31 16.02 15.52
C LYS A 4 26.78 16.24 16.94
N THR A 5 26.05 17.33 17.15
CA THR A 5 25.27 17.52 18.36
C THR A 5 24.37 16.28 18.51
N SER A 6 24.67 15.42 19.47
CA SER A 6 23.87 14.23 19.74
C SER A 6 22.49 14.69 20.21
N TYR A 7 21.45 14.36 19.42
CA TYR A 7 20.07 14.62 19.83
C TYR A 7 19.77 13.87 21.13
N THR A 8 19.34 14.59 22.15
CA THR A 8 18.85 14.02 23.39
C THR A 8 17.33 14.13 23.41
N PRO A 9 16.58 13.01 23.38
CA PRO A 9 15.13 13.06 23.43
C PRO A 9 14.62 13.79 24.68
N PRO A 10 13.62 14.68 24.55
CA PRO A 10 13.00 15.32 25.71
C PRO A 10 12.27 14.26 26.56
N LYS A 11 12.02 14.57 27.83
CA LYS A 11 11.27 13.69 28.75
C LYS A 11 9.81 13.51 28.27
N ILE A 12 9.23 14.55 27.69
CA ILE A 12 7.88 14.57 27.10
C ILE A 12 8.04 15.12 25.69
N TRP A 13 7.53 14.37 24.70
CA TRP A 13 7.53 14.81 23.32
C TRP A 13 6.40 15.84 23.08
N GLU A 14 6.73 16.93 22.45
CA GLU A 14 5.78 17.95 22.02
C GLU A 14 5.73 18.00 20.49
N TRP A 15 4.52 18.14 19.94
CA TRP A 15 4.33 18.18 18.50
C TRP A 15 4.77 19.55 17.92
N ASP A 16 5.83 19.51 17.16
CA ASP A 16 6.21 20.60 16.29
C ASP A 16 5.56 20.41 14.89
N LYS A 17 4.65 21.32 14.54
CA LYS A 17 3.89 21.25 13.27
C LYS A 17 4.78 21.46 12.03
N GLU A 18 5.92 22.08 12.19
CA GLU A 18 6.90 22.32 11.11
C GLU A 18 7.87 21.14 10.95
N SER A 19 7.91 20.24 11.92
CA SER A 19 8.74 19.05 11.87
C SER A 19 8.14 18.00 10.92
N GLY A 20 8.97 17.39 10.08
CA GLY A 20 8.55 16.37 9.10
C GLY A 20 8.79 16.77 7.64
N GLY A 21 9.38 17.95 7.40
CA GLY A 21 9.74 18.41 6.06
C GLY A 21 8.53 18.51 5.14
N ARG A 22 8.69 18.04 3.89
CA ARG A 22 7.66 18.10 2.84
C ARG A 22 6.29 17.52 3.25
N PHE A 23 6.28 16.59 4.19
CA PHE A 23 5.06 15.87 4.60
C PHE A 23 4.57 16.23 6.02
N ALA A 24 5.08 17.30 6.61
CA ALA A 24 4.71 17.73 7.96
C ALA A 24 3.19 17.90 8.12
N SER A 25 2.53 18.54 7.14
CA SER A 25 1.09 18.80 7.17
C SER A 25 0.20 17.56 7.00
N MET A 26 0.74 16.48 6.42
CA MET A 26 -0.03 15.25 6.15
C MET A 26 -0.08 14.28 7.33
N ASN A 27 0.62 14.58 8.42
CA ASN A 27 0.67 13.75 9.61
C ASN A 27 0.35 14.59 10.84
N ARG A 28 -0.34 13.97 11.79
CA ARG A 28 -0.69 14.59 13.07
C ARG A 28 -0.81 13.54 14.16
N PRO A 29 -0.59 13.90 15.43
CA PRO A 29 -0.63 12.93 16.54
C PRO A 29 -2.05 12.65 17.04
N THR A 30 -3.08 13.25 16.44
CA THR A 30 -4.48 13.10 16.87
C THR A 30 -5.34 12.54 15.75
N ALA A 31 -6.33 11.71 16.10
CA ALA A 31 -7.33 11.21 15.17
C ALA A 31 -8.54 12.17 15.04
N GLY A 32 -9.48 11.82 14.17
CA GLY A 32 -10.75 12.52 13.97
C GLY A 32 -10.70 13.56 12.83
N ALA A 33 -11.85 14.11 12.48
CA ALA A 33 -11.97 15.12 11.42
C ALA A 33 -11.41 16.49 11.86
N THR A 34 -10.89 17.26 10.90
CA THR A 34 -10.43 18.64 11.12
C THR A 34 -11.39 19.66 10.52
N HIS A 35 -12.22 19.23 9.57
CA HIS A 35 -13.18 20.08 8.86
C HIS A 35 -14.34 19.24 8.34
N ASP A 36 -15.43 19.89 8.06
CA ASP A 36 -16.58 19.27 7.44
C ASP A 36 -16.37 19.19 5.92
N GLN A 37 -16.49 18.00 5.38
CA GLN A 37 -16.40 17.70 3.97
C GLN A 37 -17.20 16.46 3.65
N GLU A 38 -18.20 16.60 2.77
CA GLU A 38 -18.92 15.46 2.22
C GLU A 38 -18.07 14.75 1.16
N LEU A 39 -18.29 13.45 1.02
CA LEU A 39 -17.67 12.68 -0.05
C LEU A 39 -18.62 12.62 -1.26
N PRO A 40 -18.07 12.68 -2.49
CA PRO A 40 -18.87 12.42 -3.68
C PRO A 40 -19.30 10.95 -3.72
N GLU A 41 -20.47 10.70 -4.30
CA GLU A 41 -20.97 9.36 -4.60
C GLU A 41 -21.38 9.28 -6.07
N GLY A 42 -21.10 8.13 -6.70
CA GLY A 42 -21.47 7.86 -8.07
C GLY A 42 -22.58 6.81 -8.19
N LYS A 43 -22.64 6.19 -9.35
CA LYS A 43 -23.74 5.27 -9.73
C LYS A 43 -23.53 3.83 -9.30
N HIS A 44 -22.28 3.40 -9.08
CA HIS A 44 -21.96 2.02 -8.74
C HIS A 44 -22.08 1.77 -7.24
N ASP A 45 -22.24 0.51 -6.88
CA ASP A 45 -22.31 0.13 -5.45
C ASP A 45 -20.96 0.26 -4.75
N LEU A 46 -19.87 0.06 -5.47
CA LEU A 46 -18.52 0.18 -4.94
C LEU A 46 -18.02 1.62 -5.12
N GLN A 47 -17.85 2.33 -4.00
CA GLN A 47 -17.32 3.69 -3.97
C GLN A 47 -15.92 3.67 -3.37
N LEU A 48 -14.90 3.84 -4.21
CA LEU A 48 -13.49 3.81 -3.81
C LEU A 48 -12.95 5.23 -3.63
N TYR A 49 -12.53 5.56 -2.42
CA TYR A 49 -11.85 6.82 -2.07
C TYR A 49 -10.36 6.56 -1.91
N SER A 50 -9.56 7.00 -2.89
CA SER A 50 -8.17 6.58 -3.00
C SER A 50 -7.28 7.66 -3.64
N LEU A 51 -6.04 7.32 -3.90
CA LEU A 51 -5.08 8.10 -4.68
C LEU A 51 -4.11 7.11 -5.35
N GLY A 52 -3.48 7.50 -6.47
CA GLY A 52 -2.47 6.73 -7.20
C GLY A 52 -1.19 6.53 -6.38
N THR A 53 -1.27 5.70 -5.36
CA THR A 53 -0.18 5.29 -4.47
C THR A 53 -0.08 3.77 -4.48
N PRO A 54 1.03 3.18 -4.03
CA PRO A 54 1.12 1.71 -3.98
C PRO A 54 -0.03 1.04 -3.21
N ASN A 55 -0.56 1.68 -2.16
CA ASN A 55 -1.71 1.13 -1.44
C ASN A 55 -3.04 1.29 -2.18
N GLY A 56 -3.23 2.38 -2.91
CA GLY A 56 -4.38 2.57 -3.78
C GLY A 56 -4.39 1.57 -4.93
N ALA A 57 -3.26 1.40 -5.60
CA ALA A 57 -3.09 0.49 -6.72
C ALA A 57 -3.44 -0.97 -6.40
N LYS A 58 -3.23 -1.43 -5.16
CA LYS A 58 -3.68 -2.77 -4.74
C LYS A 58 -5.16 -3.01 -5.02
N VAL A 59 -5.98 -2.02 -4.63
CA VAL A 59 -7.44 -2.12 -4.72
C VAL A 59 -7.93 -1.96 -6.14
N THR A 60 -7.41 -0.98 -6.88
CA THR A 60 -7.78 -0.77 -8.28
C THR A 60 -7.36 -1.94 -9.16
N ILE A 61 -6.19 -2.55 -8.94
CA ILE A 61 -5.76 -3.77 -9.63
C ILE A 61 -6.78 -4.90 -9.41
N LEU A 62 -7.19 -5.19 -8.17
CA LEU A 62 -8.18 -6.25 -7.91
C LEU A 62 -9.51 -5.96 -8.57
N LEU A 63 -10.01 -4.73 -8.51
CA LEU A 63 -11.27 -4.34 -9.15
C LEU A 63 -11.20 -4.50 -10.67
N GLU A 64 -10.11 -4.06 -11.29
CA GLU A 64 -9.90 -4.22 -12.74
C GLU A 64 -9.77 -5.71 -13.15
N GLU A 65 -9.12 -6.55 -12.33
CA GLU A 65 -9.06 -8.01 -12.55
C GLU A 65 -10.47 -8.64 -12.47
N LEU A 66 -11.30 -8.19 -11.54
CA LEU A 66 -12.67 -8.68 -11.41
C LEU A 66 -13.54 -8.25 -12.59
N VAL A 67 -13.41 -7.00 -13.04
CA VAL A 67 -14.12 -6.50 -14.24
C VAL A 67 -13.68 -7.26 -15.49
N GLU A 68 -12.38 -7.54 -15.66
CA GLU A 68 -11.85 -8.33 -16.76
C GLU A 68 -12.40 -9.77 -16.78
N LEU A 69 -12.69 -10.34 -15.60
CA LEU A 69 -13.35 -11.65 -15.47
C LEU A 69 -14.86 -11.60 -15.74
N GLY A 70 -15.43 -10.42 -16.04
CA GLY A 70 -16.82 -10.23 -16.39
C GLY A 70 -17.77 -9.97 -15.22
N PHE A 71 -17.25 -9.67 -14.04
CA PHE A 71 -18.07 -9.28 -12.89
C PHE A 71 -18.52 -7.80 -13.03
N SER A 72 -19.72 -7.56 -13.57
CA SER A 72 -20.27 -6.21 -13.72
C SER A 72 -20.48 -5.51 -12.36
N GLU A 73 -20.74 -6.28 -11.31
CA GLU A 73 -20.92 -5.79 -9.94
C GLU A 73 -19.59 -5.31 -9.30
N ALA A 74 -18.46 -5.57 -9.96
CA ALA A 74 -17.16 -5.05 -9.58
C ALA A 74 -16.85 -3.68 -10.21
N GLU A 75 -17.71 -3.17 -11.11
CA GLU A 75 -17.61 -1.79 -11.57
C GLU A 75 -17.70 -0.83 -10.36
N TYR A 76 -16.90 0.22 -10.39
CA TYR A 76 -16.73 1.11 -9.24
C TYR A 76 -16.60 2.57 -9.65
N ASP A 77 -16.92 3.47 -8.73
CA ASP A 77 -16.58 4.88 -8.87
C ASP A 77 -15.33 5.17 -8.03
N ALA A 78 -14.31 5.74 -8.66
CA ALA A 78 -13.05 6.10 -8.00
C ALA A 78 -12.98 7.60 -7.76
N TRP A 79 -12.82 7.99 -6.50
CA TRP A 79 -12.76 9.37 -6.06
C TRP A 79 -11.37 9.69 -5.52
N PRO A 80 -10.62 10.59 -6.15
CA PRO A 80 -9.29 10.98 -5.68
C PRO A 80 -9.41 11.76 -4.36
N ILE A 81 -8.63 11.33 -3.37
CA ILE A 81 -8.47 12.05 -2.09
C ILE A 81 -7.10 12.73 -2.11
N ASN A 82 -7.09 14.05 -2.27
CA ASN A 82 -5.86 14.83 -2.27
C ASN A 82 -5.30 14.96 -0.85
N ILE A 83 -4.37 14.07 -0.52
CA ILE A 83 -3.72 14.04 0.80
C ILE A 83 -2.84 15.27 1.06
N GLY A 84 -2.36 15.94 0.01
CA GLY A 84 -1.62 17.19 0.11
C GLY A 84 -2.49 18.37 0.54
N GLU A 85 -3.81 18.30 0.31
CA GLU A 85 -4.83 19.27 0.73
C GLU A 85 -5.58 18.83 2.00
N ASN A 86 -5.11 17.78 2.67
CA ASN A 86 -5.69 17.26 3.90
C ASN A 86 -7.12 16.71 3.77
N GLN A 87 -7.58 16.33 2.57
CA GLN A 87 -8.92 15.78 2.34
C GLN A 87 -9.17 14.49 3.12
N GLN A 88 -8.12 13.72 3.44
CA GLN A 88 -8.21 12.53 4.30
C GLN A 88 -8.65 12.84 5.74
N PHE A 89 -8.65 14.10 6.14
CA PHE A 89 -9.12 14.58 7.44
C PHE A 89 -10.49 15.24 7.38
N GLY A 90 -11.19 15.22 6.24
CA GLY A 90 -12.57 15.64 6.12
C GLY A 90 -13.53 14.69 6.83
N SER A 91 -14.63 15.21 7.39
CA SER A 91 -15.59 14.44 8.18
C SER A 91 -16.17 13.23 7.43
N GLY A 92 -16.47 13.38 6.14
CA GLY A 92 -16.97 12.29 5.31
C GLY A 92 -15.95 11.15 5.15
N PHE A 93 -14.67 11.46 4.88
CA PHE A 93 -13.64 10.42 4.75
C PHE A 93 -13.36 9.74 6.10
N VAL A 94 -13.28 10.51 7.19
CA VAL A 94 -13.06 9.99 8.55
C VAL A 94 -14.21 9.07 8.99
N SER A 95 -15.45 9.31 8.54
CA SER A 95 -16.59 8.44 8.83
C SER A 95 -16.43 7.03 8.23
N ILE A 96 -15.75 6.91 7.09
CA ILE A 96 -15.43 5.63 6.46
C ILE A 96 -14.14 5.05 7.05
N ASN A 97 -13.09 5.87 7.14
CA ASN A 97 -11.79 5.45 7.67
C ASN A 97 -11.31 6.32 8.83
N PRO A 98 -11.49 5.87 10.08
CA PRO A 98 -11.05 6.61 11.27
C PRO A 98 -9.53 6.77 11.37
N ASN A 99 -8.75 5.97 10.60
CA ASN A 99 -7.29 6.09 10.51
C ASN A 99 -6.84 7.24 9.59
N SER A 100 -7.78 7.85 8.81
CA SER A 100 -7.49 8.96 7.89
C SER A 100 -6.36 8.64 6.89
N LYS A 101 -6.33 7.43 6.34
CA LYS A 101 -5.38 6.96 5.32
C LYS A 101 -6.13 6.37 4.13
N ILE A 102 -5.68 6.69 2.91
CA ILE A 102 -6.16 6.05 1.68
C ILE A 102 -5.51 4.66 1.51
N PRO A 103 -6.21 3.72 0.85
CA PRO A 103 -7.58 3.77 0.35
C PRO A 103 -8.64 3.49 1.39
N ALA A 104 -9.89 3.84 1.09
CA ALA A 104 -11.09 3.43 1.80
C ALA A 104 -12.18 3.07 0.80
N LEU A 105 -13.01 2.07 1.13
CA LEU A 105 -14.10 1.58 0.29
C LEU A 105 -15.42 1.69 1.06
N LEU A 106 -16.47 2.17 0.38
CA LEU A 106 -17.86 2.05 0.81
C LEU A 106 -18.58 1.11 -0.17
N ASP A 107 -18.98 -0.06 0.31
CA ASP A 107 -19.76 -1.05 -0.45
C ASP A 107 -21.24 -0.86 -0.13
N LYS A 108 -21.99 -0.34 -1.10
CA LYS A 108 -23.42 -0.01 -1.01
C LYS A 108 -24.33 -1.15 -1.47
N SER A 109 -23.78 -2.29 -1.84
CA SER A 109 -24.57 -3.47 -2.29
C SER A 109 -25.42 -4.11 -1.18
N SER A 110 -25.25 -3.66 0.07
CA SER A 110 -26.04 -4.08 1.22
C SER A 110 -26.63 -2.88 1.96
N ASN A 111 -27.65 -3.14 2.79
CA ASN A 111 -28.24 -2.13 3.66
C ASN A 111 -28.22 -2.62 5.12
N PRO A 112 -27.47 -1.98 6.03
CA PRO A 112 -26.64 -0.78 5.78
C PRO A 112 -25.43 -1.06 4.88
N ALA A 113 -24.90 -0.02 4.25
CA ALA A 113 -23.66 -0.09 3.47
C ALA A 113 -22.48 -0.50 4.35
N ILE A 114 -21.55 -1.25 3.77
CA ILE A 114 -20.35 -1.75 4.46
C ILE A 114 -19.18 -0.79 4.18
N ARG A 115 -18.62 -0.21 5.23
CA ARG A 115 -17.36 0.54 5.13
C ARG A 115 -16.19 -0.39 5.36
N VAL A 116 -15.18 -0.30 4.48
CA VAL A 116 -13.95 -1.07 4.61
C VAL A 116 -12.75 -0.14 4.49
N PHE A 117 -11.84 -0.20 5.44
CA PHE A 117 -10.58 0.52 5.40
C PHE A 117 -9.42 -0.45 5.66
N GLU A 118 -8.18 0.01 5.42
CA GLU A 118 -6.97 -0.78 5.22
C GLU A 118 -6.97 -1.54 3.88
N SER A 119 -5.95 -1.29 3.05
CA SER A 119 -5.87 -1.89 1.71
C SER A 119 -5.95 -3.42 1.72
N GLY A 120 -5.33 -4.07 2.72
CA GLY A 120 -5.42 -5.52 2.88
C GLY A 120 -6.83 -6.01 3.21
N ALA A 121 -7.55 -5.30 4.08
CA ALA A 121 -8.93 -5.64 4.42
C ALA A 121 -9.87 -5.45 3.21
N ILE A 122 -9.64 -4.41 2.40
CA ILE A 122 -10.40 -4.20 1.17
C ILE A 122 -10.15 -5.34 0.18
N LEU A 123 -8.90 -5.79 0.01
CA LEU A 123 -8.58 -6.94 -0.84
C LEU A 123 -9.32 -8.20 -0.37
N VAL A 124 -9.32 -8.50 0.92
CA VAL A 124 -10.02 -9.68 1.47
C VAL A 124 -11.53 -9.56 1.25
N HIS A 125 -12.12 -8.40 1.58
CA HIS A 125 -13.55 -8.15 1.40
C HIS A 125 -14.01 -8.40 -0.05
N LEU A 126 -13.30 -7.83 -1.01
CA LEU A 126 -13.62 -7.98 -2.43
C LEU A 126 -13.38 -9.41 -2.92
N ALA A 127 -12.27 -10.04 -2.51
CA ALA A 127 -11.95 -11.41 -2.91
C ALA A 127 -13.00 -12.43 -2.36
N GLU A 128 -13.48 -12.23 -1.15
CA GLU A 128 -14.56 -13.05 -0.55
C GLU A 128 -15.91 -12.77 -1.22
N LYS A 129 -16.25 -11.50 -1.46
CA LYS A 129 -17.49 -11.11 -2.13
C LYS A 129 -17.64 -11.75 -3.52
N PHE A 130 -16.57 -11.74 -4.31
CA PHE A 130 -16.56 -12.26 -5.68
C PHE A 130 -16.03 -13.71 -5.78
N GLN A 131 -15.57 -14.29 -4.69
CA GLN A 131 -14.99 -15.65 -4.62
C GLN A 131 -13.85 -15.85 -5.64
N LYS A 132 -12.97 -14.85 -5.76
CA LYS A 132 -11.82 -14.83 -6.68
C LYS A 132 -10.55 -14.36 -5.98
N PHE A 133 -9.42 -14.84 -6.47
CA PHE A 133 -8.07 -14.44 -6.04
C PHE A 133 -7.73 -14.71 -4.56
N LEU A 134 -8.57 -15.47 -3.86
CA LEU A 134 -8.33 -15.97 -2.50
C LEU A 134 -8.64 -17.46 -2.48
N PRO A 135 -7.65 -18.33 -2.19
CA PRO A 135 -7.86 -19.76 -2.14
C PRO A 135 -8.94 -20.17 -1.13
N THR A 136 -9.68 -21.24 -1.45
CA THR A 136 -10.70 -21.81 -0.56
C THR A 136 -10.18 -22.99 0.25
N ASP A 137 -9.13 -23.68 -0.22
CA ASP A 137 -8.44 -24.69 0.59
C ASP A 137 -7.85 -24.05 1.84
N PRO A 138 -8.02 -24.63 3.03
CA PRO A 138 -7.55 -24.00 4.28
C PRO A 138 -6.05 -23.76 4.34
N SER A 139 -5.22 -24.65 3.77
CA SER A 139 -3.76 -24.52 3.77
C SER A 139 -3.32 -23.38 2.84
N ASP A 140 -3.82 -23.38 1.59
CA ASP A 140 -3.49 -22.38 0.59
C ASP A 140 -4.01 -21.00 0.99
N ARG A 141 -5.19 -20.97 1.62
CA ARG A 141 -5.75 -19.72 2.19
C ARG A 141 -4.87 -19.19 3.31
N ALA A 142 -4.37 -20.05 4.20
CA ALA A 142 -3.47 -19.63 5.28
C ALA A 142 -2.15 -19.05 4.74
N GLU A 143 -1.59 -19.68 3.70
CA GLU A 143 -0.40 -19.16 2.99
C GLU A 143 -0.67 -17.79 2.37
N CYS A 144 -1.77 -17.63 1.64
CA CYS A 144 -2.16 -16.36 1.02
C CYS A 144 -2.34 -15.25 2.05
N MET A 145 -3.05 -15.54 3.15
CA MET A 145 -3.23 -14.58 4.24
C MET A 145 -1.92 -14.25 4.95
N SER A 146 -1.00 -15.22 5.09
CA SER A 146 0.32 -14.96 5.67
C SER A 146 1.12 -13.96 4.85
N TRP A 147 1.16 -14.11 3.53
CA TRP A 147 1.82 -13.14 2.63
C TRP A 147 1.12 -11.78 2.63
N LEU A 148 -0.21 -11.76 2.67
CA LEU A 148 -0.97 -10.52 2.78
C LEU A 148 -0.61 -9.75 4.07
N PHE A 149 -0.64 -10.41 5.23
CA PHE A 149 -0.28 -9.79 6.50
C PHE A 149 1.22 -9.46 6.59
N TRP A 150 2.09 -10.29 6.00
CA TRP A 150 3.49 -9.96 5.88
C TRP A 150 3.67 -8.61 5.16
N GLN A 151 2.97 -8.39 4.06
CA GLN A 151 3.04 -7.13 3.32
C GLN A 151 2.50 -5.96 4.15
N MET A 152 1.37 -6.11 4.84
CA MET A 152 0.81 -5.05 5.69
C MET A 152 1.77 -4.64 6.81
N GLY A 153 2.48 -5.61 7.41
CA GLY A 153 3.46 -5.35 8.46
C GLY A 153 4.82 -4.87 7.96
N SER A 154 5.17 -5.17 6.70
CA SER A 154 6.51 -4.91 6.13
C SER A 154 6.58 -3.63 5.29
N ALA A 155 5.50 -3.25 4.58
CA ALA A 155 5.47 -2.05 3.76
C ALA A 155 5.82 -0.75 4.50
N PRO A 156 5.49 -0.56 5.79
CA PRO A 156 5.92 0.62 6.55
C PRO A 156 7.45 0.79 6.61
N TYR A 157 8.23 -0.28 6.62
CA TYR A 157 9.69 -0.21 6.57
C TYR A 157 10.18 0.30 5.20
N LEU A 158 9.49 -0.09 4.11
CA LEU A 158 9.81 0.39 2.77
C LEU A 158 9.37 1.85 2.60
N GLY A 159 8.09 2.18 2.81
CA GLY A 159 7.55 3.52 2.57
C GLY A 159 7.93 4.52 3.64
N GLY A 160 7.57 4.23 4.90
CA GLY A 160 7.81 5.13 6.04
C GLY A 160 9.24 5.10 6.57
N GLY A 161 9.94 4.01 6.35
CA GLY A 161 11.35 3.86 6.71
C GLY A 161 12.30 4.27 5.60
N PHE A 162 12.63 3.33 4.70
CA PHE A 162 13.60 3.55 3.63
C PHE A 162 13.22 4.74 2.74
N GLY A 163 12.03 4.74 2.16
CA GLY A 163 11.58 5.80 1.26
C GLY A 163 11.61 7.18 1.91
N HIS A 164 11.18 7.26 3.18
CA HIS A 164 11.24 8.52 3.91
C HIS A 164 12.68 9.00 4.11
N PHE A 165 13.53 8.21 4.74
CA PHE A 165 14.89 8.66 5.11
C PHE A 165 15.85 8.73 3.92
N TYR A 166 15.69 7.88 2.92
CA TYR A 166 16.53 7.90 1.72
C TYR A 166 16.12 9.01 0.75
N ALA A 167 14.81 9.18 0.46
CA ALA A 167 14.35 10.12 -0.58
C ALA A 167 13.80 11.42 -0.02
N TYR A 168 13.00 11.40 1.03
CA TYR A 168 12.14 12.53 1.40
C TYR A 168 12.60 13.34 2.61
N ALA A 169 13.31 12.73 3.57
CA ALA A 169 13.76 13.44 4.75
C ALA A 169 14.64 14.64 4.38
N PRO A 170 14.44 15.79 5.05
CA PRO A 170 15.24 17.00 4.78
C PRO A 170 16.72 16.81 5.13
N GLU A 171 17.02 15.90 6.05
CA GLU A 171 18.37 15.54 6.46
C GLU A 171 18.67 14.08 6.15
N LYS A 172 19.87 13.79 5.68
CA LYS A 172 20.35 12.41 5.46
C LYS A 172 20.97 11.88 6.73
N ILE A 173 20.21 11.01 7.43
CA ILE A 173 20.65 10.38 8.67
C ILE A 173 21.17 8.97 8.32
N GLU A 174 22.50 8.85 8.24
CA GLU A 174 23.19 7.60 7.83
C GLU A 174 22.67 6.37 8.59
N TYR A 175 22.56 6.46 9.92
CA TYR A 175 22.07 5.36 10.74
C TYR A 175 20.65 4.91 10.35
N ALA A 176 19.74 5.85 10.14
CA ALA A 176 18.36 5.55 9.76
C ALA A 176 18.31 4.92 8.36
N ILE A 177 19.03 5.48 7.39
CA ILE A 177 19.10 4.96 6.02
C ILE A 177 19.63 3.52 6.05
N ASN A 178 20.76 3.28 6.73
CA ASN A 178 21.37 1.95 6.79
C ASN A 178 20.46 0.94 7.50
N ARG A 179 19.80 1.33 8.59
CA ARG A 179 18.89 0.44 9.34
C ARG A 179 17.70 -0.01 8.49
N PHE A 180 17.09 0.91 7.74
CA PHE A 180 15.96 0.59 6.87
C PHE A 180 16.40 -0.12 5.59
N THR A 181 17.54 0.21 5.01
CA THR A 181 18.13 -0.51 3.88
C THR A 181 18.36 -1.98 4.19
N LEU A 182 18.93 -2.28 5.36
CA LEU A 182 19.14 -3.66 5.82
C LEU A 182 17.82 -4.44 5.84
N GLU A 183 16.76 -3.84 6.36
CA GLU A 183 15.46 -4.49 6.43
C GLU A 183 14.83 -4.69 5.04
N ILE A 184 14.91 -3.69 4.15
CA ILE A 184 14.36 -3.80 2.78
C ILE A 184 15.10 -4.88 1.98
N LYS A 185 16.43 -4.95 2.09
CA LYS A 185 17.21 -6.01 1.43
C LYS A 185 16.83 -7.39 1.96
N ARG A 186 16.61 -7.53 3.26
CA ARG A 186 16.12 -8.78 3.86
C ARG A 186 14.73 -9.16 3.34
N GLN A 187 13.82 -8.19 3.20
CA GLN A 187 12.48 -8.42 2.68
C GLN A 187 12.51 -8.82 1.20
N LEU A 188 13.34 -8.17 0.39
CA LEU A 188 13.55 -8.56 -1.02
C LEU A 188 14.16 -9.96 -1.15
N ASP A 189 15.11 -10.32 -0.29
CA ASP A 189 15.71 -11.65 -0.28
C ASP A 189 14.67 -12.75 0.06
N VAL A 190 13.79 -12.50 1.04
CA VAL A 190 12.67 -13.41 1.36
C VAL A 190 11.74 -13.61 0.15
N LEU A 191 11.41 -12.53 -0.56
CA LEU A 191 10.58 -12.61 -1.76
C LEU A 191 11.30 -13.35 -2.90
N ASP A 192 12.58 -13.03 -3.12
CA ASP A 192 13.35 -13.62 -4.22
C ASP A 192 13.53 -15.13 -4.05
N GLN A 193 13.80 -15.58 -2.82
CA GLN A 193 13.89 -17.02 -2.51
C GLN A 193 12.54 -17.72 -2.72
N CYS A 194 11.43 -17.15 -2.20
CA CYS A 194 10.11 -17.72 -2.41
C CYS A 194 9.74 -17.82 -3.89
N LEU A 195 9.99 -16.77 -4.65
CA LEU A 195 9.67 -16.69 -6.08
C LEU A 195 10.67 -17.50 -6.96
N GLY A 196 11.79 -17.92 -6.42
CA GLY A 196 12.71 -18.86 -7.06
C GLY A 196 12.14 -20.26 -7.24
N GLU A 197 11.19 -20.64 -6.40
CA GLU A 197 10.54 -21.96 -6.40
C GLU A 197 9.10 -21.92 -6.92
N ARG A 198 8.54 -20.72 -7.10
CA ARG A 198 7.10 -20.50 -7.39
C ARG A 198 6.92 -19.44 -8.47
N GLN A 199 5.83 -19.55 -9.23
CA GLN A 199 5.45 -18.53 -10.20
C GLN A 199 4.94 -17.26 -9.50
N PHE A 200 4.04 -17.44 -8.53
CA PHE A 200 3.45 -16.41 -7.67
C PHE A 200 3.69 -16.74 -6.20
N LEU A 201 3.36 -15.82 -5.29
CA LEU A 201 3.62 -15.98 -3.86
C LEU A 201 2.93 -17.21 -3.25
N CYS A 202 1.76 -17.58 -3.78
CA CYS A 202 0.98 -18.73 -3.33
C CYS A 202 1.08 -19.94 -4.27
N GLY A 203 2.18 -20.09 -5.01
CA GLY A 203 2.39 -21.21 -5.94
C GLY A 203 2.19 -20.79 -7.38
N ASN A 204 1.26 -21.44 -8.08
CA ASN A 204 0.97 -21.15 -9.50
C ASN A 204 -0.19 -20.18 -9.70
N ASP A 205 -0.91 -19.85 -8.65
CA ASP A 205 -2.10 -19.02 -8.72
C ASP A 205 -1.78 -17.56 -8.32
N TYR A 206 -2.19 -16.63 -9.19
CA TYR A 206 -2.16 -15.20 -8.91
C TYR A 206 -3.27 -14.86 -7.90
N THR A 207 -2.90 -14.27 -6.77
CA THR A 207 -3.79 -14.04 -5.62
C THR A 207 -3.73 -12.60 -5.12
N ILE A 208 -4.59 -12.28 -4.14
CA ILE A 208 -4.54 -10.99 -3.43
C ILE A 208 -3.21 -10.77 -2.69
N ALA A 209 -2.44 -11.81 -2.39
CA ALA A 209 -1.10 -11.68 -1.83
C ALA A 209 -0.16 -10.98 -2.84
N ASP A 210 -0.19 -11.43 -4.09
CA ASP A 210 0.59 -10.80 -5.18
C ASP A 210 0.15 -9.37 -5.43
N MET A 211 -1.17 -9.13 -5.48
CA MET A 211 -1.74 -7.78 -5.67
C MET A 211 -1.35 -6.82 -4.54
N ALA A 212 -1.18 -7.35 -3.32
CA ALA A 212 -0.75 -6.55 -2.18
C ALA A 212 0.75 -6.21 -2.23
N VAL A 213 1.59 -7.17 -2.61
CA VAL A 213 3.06 -7.05 -2.59
C VAL A 213 3.59 -6.30 -3.80
N PHE A 214 3.01 -6.53 -4.99
CA PHE A 214 3.50 -6.02 -6.27
C PHE A 214 3.63 -4.50 -6.32
N PRO A 215 2.65 -3.67 -5.93
CA PRO A 215 2.77 -2.21 -6.07
C PRO A 215 3.90 -1.59 -5.25
N TRP A 216 4.40 -2.30 -4.24
CA TRP A 216 5.52 -1.87 -3.40
C TRP A 216 6.84 -2.48 -3.87
N TYR A 217 6.98 -3.80 -3.81
CA TYR A 217 8.25 -4.50 -4.03
C TYR A 217 8.54 -4.71 -5.51
N GLY A 218 7.49 -4.92 -6.32
CA GLY A 218 7.62 -4.94 -7.78
C GLY A 218 8.09 -3.59 -8.33
N ALA A 219 7.44 -2.49 -7.92
CA ALA A 219 7.83 -1.15 -8.33
C ALA A 219 9.23 -0.75 -7.81
N LEU A 220 9.62 -1.19 -6.60
CA LEU A 220 10.97 -0.99 -6.11
C LEU A 220 12.01 -1.69 -6.98
N ALA A 221 11.73 -2.93 -7.42
CA ALA A 221 12.66 -3.74 -8.18
C ALA A 221 12.73 -3.34 -9.66
N THR A 222 11.63 -2.84 -10.27
CA THR A 222 11.56 -2.61 -11.73
C THR A 222 11.43 -1.14 -12.13
N GLU A 223 10.99 -0.26 -11.25
CA GLU A 223 10.67 1.14 -11.58
C GLU A 223 11.51 2.17 -10.84
N ASN A 224 12.57 1.73 -10.18
CA ASN A 224 13.47 2.61 -9.42
C ASN A 224 12.73 3.50 -8.39
N MET A 225 11.74 2.93 -7.71
CA MET A 225 10.99 3.65 -6.66
C MET A 225 11.94 4.35 -5.68
N TYR A 226 11.67 5.59 -5.34
CA TYR A 226 12.52 6.46 -4.50
C TYR A 226 13.90 6.80 -5.09
N GLY A 227 14.24 6.39 -6.32
CA GLY A 227 15.58 6.52 -6.88
C GLY A 227 16.62 5.62 -6.19
N GLY A 228 16.17 4.58 -5.49
CA GLY A 228 17.02 3.73 -4.65
C GLY A 228 17.47 2.41 -5.27
N GLY A 229 17.05 2.11 -6.51
CA GLY A 229 17.29 0.79 -7.12
C GLY A 229 18.77 0.39 -7.17
N GLU A 230 19.65 1.27 -7.66
CA GLU A 230 21.09 1.02 -7.68
C GLU A 230 21.66 0.88 -6.26
N PHE A 231 21.24 1.75 -5.34
CA PHE A 231 21.71 1.74 -3.95
C PHE A 231 21.44 0.43 -3.22
N ILE A 232 20.28 -0.18 -3.46
CA ILE A 232 19.93 -1.48 -2.88
C ILE A 232 20.33 -2.68 -3.76
N GLN A 233 20.89 -2.42 -4.94
CA GLN A 233 21.21 -3.44 -5.95
C GLN A 233 19.98 -4.24 -6.38
N ALA A 234 18.90 -3.54 -6.71
CA ALA A 234 17.59 -4.14 -7.04
C ALA A 234 17.69 -5.15 -8.20
N GLU A 235 18.60 -4.94 -9.13
CA GLU A 235 18.88 -5.79 -10.28
C GLU A 235 19.33 -7.21 -9.91
N THR A 236 19.76 -7.45 -8.68
CA THR A 236 20.23 -8.78 -8.23
C THR A 236 19.07 -9.70 -7.81
N TYR A 237 17.86 -9.18 -7.60
CA TYR A 237 16.67 -9.94 -7.21
C TYR A 237 15.91 -10.44 -8.46
N HIS A 238 16.48 -11.39 -9.17
CA HIS A 238 16.01 -11.82 -10.49
C HIS A 238 14.61 -12.43 -10.48
N ASN A 239 14.25 -13.16 -9.43
CA ASN A 239 12.94 -13.78 -9.30
C ASN A 239 11.84 -12.75 -9.00
N VAL A 240 12.15 -11.74 -8.17
CA VAL A 240 11.24 -10.59 -7.94
C VAL A 240 11.02 -9.83 -9.23
N ILE A 241 12.07 -9.57 -10.02
CA ILE A 241 11.98 -8.86 -11.30
C ILE A 241 11.13 -9.66 -12.30
N ARG A 242 11.37 -10.99 -12.43
CA ARG A 242 10.55 -11.87 -13.28
C ARG A 242 9.07 -11.78 -12.91
N TRP A 243 8.76 -11.99 -11.64
CA TRP A 243 7.41 -11.95 -11.09
C TRP A 243 6.75 -10.59 -11.30
N ALA A 244 7.47 -9.50 -11.03
CA ALA A 244 6.96 -8.15 -11.22
C ALA A 244 6.63 -7.84 -12.69
N ASN A 245 7.49 -8.26 -13.61
CA ASN A 245 7.27 -8.09 -15.05
C ASN A 245 6.08 -8.91 -15.54
N GLU A 246 5.90 -10.12 -15.03
CA GLU A 246 4.75 -10.98 -15.36
C GLU A 246 3.42 -10.34 -14.92
N ILE A 247 3.37 -9.80 -13.71
CA ILE A 247 2.20 -9.08 -13.20
C ILE A 247 1.97 -7.80 -13.99
N ASN A 248 3.02 -7.03 -14.25
CA ASN A 248 2.94 -5.76 -14.96
C ASN A 248 2.43 -5.91 -16.42
N ALA A 249 2.63 -7.09 -17.02
CA ALA A 249 2.14 -7.40 -18.37
C ALA A 249 0.63 -7.69 -18.44
N ARG A 250 -0.07 -7.74 -17.32
CA ARG A 250 -1.51 -8.00 -17.26
C ARG A 250 -2.30 -6.73 -17.58
N PRO A 251 -3.22 -6.73 -18.58
CA PRO A 251 -4.00 -5.54 -18.92
C PRO A 251 -4.79 -4.92 -17.76
N PRO A 252 -5.41 -5.72 -16.83
CA PRO A 252 -6.05 -5.15 -15.64
C PRO A 252 -5.08 -4.41 -14.71
N VAL A 253 -3.85 -4.89 -14.61
CA VAL A 253 -2.82 -4.23 -13.79
C VAL A 253 -2.41 -2.89 -14.39
N GLU A 254 -2.29 -2.80 -15.71
CA GLU A 254 -2.02 -1.53 -16.42
C GLU A 254 -3.14 -0.51 -16.16
N ARG A 255 -4.42 -0.93 -16.21
CA ARG A 255 -5.56 -0.04 -15.94
C ARG A 255 -5.68 0.36 -14.47
N GLY A 256 -5.31 -0.54 -13.57
CA GLY A 256 -5.44 -0.36 -12.11
C GLY A 256 -4.32 0.46 -11.47
N ARG A 257 -3.28 0.83 -12.23
CA ARG A 257 -2.13 1.63 -11.77
C ARG A 257 -2.26 3.07 -12.20
#